data_4c483a8b7f426713224f355c8ef14393
#
_entry.id   4c483a8b7f426713224f355c8ef14393
#
_cell.length_a   1.000
_cell.length_b   1.000
_cell.length_c   1.000
_cell.angle_alpha   90.00
_cell.angle_beta   90.00
_cell.angle_gamma   90.00
#
_symmetry.space_group_name_H-M   'P 1'
#
loop_
_entity.id
_entity.type
_entity.pdbx_description
1 polymer ?
#
loop_
_entity_poly.entity_id
_entity_poly.type
_entity_poly.pdbx_seq_one_letter_code
_entity_poly.pdbx_strand_id
1 'polypeptide(L)'
;MYLVYGFHFEVLIARNEESAAIIGGAGLIHFGNRLFRICTSPVCPIVDIDYEDAAGLIVNAVVERARSVGAFLLQLHFPCTAERELPALLPACWLPKLPNSQAGIAFTFGRSHSEMLWIEFPQEMDYNGWREHMLRRFGRYHRKKIKLAERDGLEVFEASTEAQLRQAHSVIEENARIQGYSVQSWKAIGGTLIEQVRTGQAIMLVARYEGQDIGAHYGVLAGKRYTYALGGTLRTDRNLNAGHFLQWAAMNKARELALAGLDLTNRTNPGITNFKMGFHPECIPLIEPRYIVFSDSRYRLYRHVYPWLRRHVPLVSALLRSAHGTFNGSTVALDCFLGLVGLCGALNLSTEILLS
;
A
#
# COMPACT_ATOMS: atom_id res chain seq x y z
N MET A 1 -2.17 4.24 -11.23
CA MET A 1 -3.05 3.41 -10.40
C MET A 1 -4.30 4.16 -9.92
N TYR A 2 -4.18 5.20 -9.12
CA TYR A 2 -5.33 5.91 -8.53
C TYR A 2 -6.33 6.47 -9.56
N LEU A 3 -5.87 6.99 -10.69
CA LEU A 3 -6.73 7.57 -11.74
C LEU A 3 -7.68 6.56 -12.38
N VAL A 4 -7.29 5.29 -12.47
CA VAL A 4 -8.12 4.21 -13.04
C VAL A 4 -9.38 3.95 -12.21
N TYR A 5 -9.32 4.26 -10.90
CA TYR A 5 -10.43 4.11 -9.97
C TYR A 5 -11.19 5.42 -9.70
N GLY A 6 -10.94 6.46 -10.50
CA GLY A 6 -11.55 7.77 -10.29
C GLY A 6 -11.01 8.53 -9.08
N PHE A 7 -9.84 8.13 -8.57
CA PHE A 7 -9.13 8.89 -7.54
C PHE A 7 -8.28 9.99 -8.16
N HIS A 8 -8.27 11.13 -7.52
CA HIS A 8 -7.36 12.22 -7.87
C HIS A 8 -6.18 12.18 -6.91
N PHE A 9 -4.99 12.29 -7.44
CA PHE A 9 -3.76 12.36 -6.67
C PHE A 9 -3.05 13.67 -6.93
N GLU A 10 -2.67 14.36 -5.87
CA GLU A 10 -1.92 15.61 -5.89
C GLU A 10 -0.68 15.46 -5.00
N VAL A 11 0.38 16.17 -5.35
CA VAL A 11 1.58 16.30 -4.51
C VAL A 11 1.70 17.77 -4.11
N LEU A 12 1.72 18.00 -2.82
CA LEU A 12 2.03 19.29 -2.22
C LEU A 12 3.53 19.31 -1.92
N ILE A 13 4.23 20.32 -2.39
CA ILE A 13 5.69 20.45 -2.26
C ILE A 13 6.00 21.71 -1.45
N ALA A 14 6.79 21.57 -0.40
CA ALA A 14 7.39 22.69 0.33
C ALA A 14 8.77 22.99 -0.26
N ARG A 15 9.05 24.26 -0.52
CA ARG A 15 10.34 24.75 -1.00
C ARG A 15 10.93 25.77 -0.05
N ASN A 16 12.23 25.76 0.08
CA ASN A 16 12.94 26.85 0.72
C ASN A 16 12.88 28.09 -0.18
N GLU A 17 12.54 29.25 0.38
CA GLU A 17 12.34 30.48 -0.42
C GLU A 17 13.64 31.01 -1.03
N GLU A 18 14.77 30.84 -0.35
CA GLU A 18 16.06 31.34 -0.79
C GLU A 18 16.72 30.43 -1.84
N SER A 19 16.74 29.12 -1.59
CA SER A 19 17.45 28.14 -2.44
C SER A 19 16.55 27.52 -3.50
N ALA A 20 15.21 27.69 -3.43
CA ALA A 20 14.20 26.99 -4.21
C ALA A 20 14.26 25.44 -4.10
N ALA A 21 15.10 24.92 -3.19
CA ALA A 21 15.22 23.49 -2.93
C ALA A 21 13.92 22.92 -2.37
N ILE A 22 13.60 21.70 -2.74
CA ILE A 22 12.48 20.97 -2.13
C ILE A 22 12.93 20.51 -0.74
N ILE A 23 12.23 20.97 0.30
CA ILE A 23 12.50 20.66 1.69
C ILE A 23 11.50 19.70 2.30
N GLY A 24 10.43 19.39 1.58
CA GLY A 24 9.43 18.45 2.04
C GLY A 24 8.17 18.45 1.17
N GLY A 25 7.15 17.71 1.63
CA GLY A 25 5.87 17.65 0.96
C GLY A 25 4.93 16.59 1.53
N ALA A 26 3.81 16.42 0.86
CA ALA A 26 2.82 15.38 1.15
C ALA A 26 2.07 14.97 -0.10
N GLY A 27 1.69 13.70 -0.19
CA GLY A 27 0.71 13.23 -1.15
C GLY A 27 -0.70 13.41 -0.63
N LEU A 28 -1.63 13.86 -1.47
CA LEU A 28 -3.04 13.95 -1.15
C LEU A 28 -3.85 13.18 -2.19
N ILE A 29 -4.62 12.23 -1.72
CA ILE A 29 -5.56 11.47 -2.54
C ILE A 29 -6.96 11.93 -2.17
N HIS A 30 -7.77 12.26 -3.17
CA HIS A 30 -9.19 12.56 -2.93
C HIS A 30 -10.08 11.78 -3.90
N PHE A 31 -11.23 11.37 -3.41
CA PHE A 31 -12.19 10.56 -4.13
C PHE A 31 -13.61 10.80 -3.62
N GLY A 32 -14.57 10.25 -4.35
CA GLY A 32 -15.98 10.46 -4.09
C GLY A 32 -16.54 11.60 -4.94
N ASN A 33 -17.81 11.93 -4.68
CA ASN A 33 -18.53 12.97 -5.41
C ASN A 33 -18.58 14.29 -4.60
N ARG A 34 -19.27 15.30 -5.15
CA ARG A 34 -19.39 16.64 -4.52
C ARG A 34 -19.98 16.62 -3.10
N LEU A 35 -20.85 15.63 -2.78
CA LEU A 35 -21.48 15.52 -1.45
C LEU A 35 -20.62 14.73 -0.47
N PHE A 36 -19.94 13.67 -0.94
CA PHE A 36 -19.20 12.73 -0.11
C PHE A 36 -17.75 12.61 -0.57
N ARG A 37 -17.03 13.74 -0.66
CA ARG A 37 -15.61 13.73 -0.95
C ARG A 37 -14.79 13.45 0.30
N ILE A 38 -13.94 12.44 0.23
CA ILE A 38 -12.97 12.06 1.25
C ILE A 38 -11.57 12.37 0.74
N CYS A 39 -10.73 12.89 1.60
CA CYS A 39 -9.31 13.03 1.37
C CYS A 39 -8.51 12.11 2.29
N THR A 40 -7.40 11.59 1.79
CA THR A 40 -6.40 10.88 2.60
C THR A 40 -5.00 11.30 2.20
N SER A 41 -4.13 11.49 3.16
CA SER A 41 -2.70 11.67 2.95
C SER A 41 -2.00 10.44 3.53
N PRO A 42 -1.49 9.55 2.65
CA PRO A 42 -0.96 8.24 3.08
C PRO A 42 0.33 8.35 3.91
N VAL A 43 1.11 9.41 3.68
CA VAL A 43 2.27 9.77 4.49
C VAL A 43 2.35 11.30 4.51
N CYS A 44 2.22 11.91 5.69
CA CYS A 44 2.23 13.36 5.86
C CYS A 44 2.67 13.74 7.28
N PRO A 45 3.60 14.66 7.40
CA PRO A 45 4.46 15.23 6.37
C PRO A 45 5.66 14.34 6.03
N ILE A 46 6.25 14.56 4.85
CA ILE A 46 7.61 14.12 4.53
C ILE A 46 8.44 15.38 4.54
N VAL A 47 9.48 15.43 5.38
CA VAL A 47 10.31 16.63 5.59
C VAL A 47 11.77 16.22 5.61
N ASP A 48 12.64 17.05 5.04
CA ASP A 48 14.07 16.91 5.17
C ASP A 48 14.45 17.17 6.64
N ILE A 49 15.40 16.39 7.15
CA ILE A 49 15.82 16.44 8.55
C ILE A 49 16.33 17.84 8.97
N ASP A 50 16.91 18.59 8.04
CA ASP A 50 17.39 19.95 8.29
C ASP A 50 16.26 21.00 8.36
N TYR A 51 15.01 20.62 8.08
CA TYR A 51 13.85 21.50 7.97
C TYR A 51 12.62 20.98 8.75
N GLU A 52 12.82 20.35 9.89
CA GLU A 52 11.73 19.77 10.70
C GLU A 52 10.61 20.78 11.01
N ASP A 53 10.94 22.06 11.17
CA ASP A 53 9.98 23.15 11.39
C ASP A 53 8.95 23.29 10.24
N ALA A 54 9.28 22.83 9.04
CA ALA A 54 8.36 22.87 7.91
C ALA A 54 7.21 21.84 8.04
N ALA A 55 7.30 20.88 8.95
CA ALA A 55 6.30 19.82 9.12
C ALA A 55 4.89 20.38 9.35
N GLY A 56 4.76 21.33 10.26
CA GLY A 56 3.48 21.99 10.56
C GLY A 56 2.90 22.75 9.37
N LEU A 57 3.73 23.40 8.57
CA LEU A 57 3.31 24.11 7.36
C LEU A 57 2.74 23.14 6.32
N ILE A 58 3.41 22.00 6.11
CA ILE A 58 2.96 20.97 5.18
C ILE A 58 1.62 20.38 5.62
N VAL A 59 1.47 20.04 6.91
CA VAL A 59 0.20 19.53 7.45
C VAL A 59 -0.92 20.55 7.25
N ASN A 60 -0.68 21.84 7.54
CA ASN A 60 -1.65 22.89 7.31
C ASN A 60 -2.05 23.00 5.83
N ALA A 61 -1.07 22.95 4.92
CA ALA A 61 -1.34 23.00 3.48
C ALA A 61 -2.21 21.83 3.01
N VAL A 62 -1.97 20.61 3.53
CA VAL A 62 -2.79 19.43 3.25
C VAL A 62 -4.22 19.63 3.75
N VAL A 63 -4.39 20.16 4.96
CA VAL A 63 -5.71 20.43 5.56
C VAL A 63 -6.47 21.47 4.75
N GLU A 64 -5.84 22.59 4.40
CA GLU A 64 -6.47 23.65 3.60
C GLU A 64 -6.80 23.14 2.19
N ARG A 65 -5.92 22.35 1.59
CA ARG A 65 -6.20 21.75 0.28
C ARG A 65 -7.38 20.79 0.33
N ALA A 66 -7.45 19.91 1.33
CA ALA A 66 -8.60 19.03 1.54
C ALA A 66 -9.91 19.81 1.72
N ARG A 67 -9.87 20.91 2.47
CA ARG A 67 -11.02 21.81 2.65
C ARG A 67 -11.43 22.48 1.33
N SER A 68 -10.48 22.99 0.57
CA SER A 68 -10.71 23.69 -0.70
C SER A 68 -11.34 22.81 -1.77
N VAL A 69 -10.99 21.51 -1.81
CA VAL A 69 -11.64 20.55 -2.72
C VAL A 69 -13.01 20.08 -2.23
N GLY A 70 -13.49 20.57 -1.08
CA GLY A 70 -14.81 20.29 -0.54
C GLY A 70 -14.92 18.94 0.18
N ALA A 71 -13.82 18.41 0.70
CA ALA A 71 -13.84 17.19 1.50
C ALA A 71 -14.72 17.39 2.76
N PHE A 72 -15.44 16.35 3.17
CA PHE A 72 -16.11 16.34 4.47
C PHE A 72 -15.26 15.63 5.54
N LEU A 73 -14.27 14.82 5.10
CA LEU A 73 -13.38 14.04 5.94
C LEU A 73 -11.99 14.03 5.33
N LEU A 74 -10.98 14.27 6.16
CA LEU A 74 -9.56 14.07 5.85
C LEU A 74 -8.98 13.03 6.80
N GLN A 75 -8.25 12.08 6.25
CA GLN A 75 -7.46 11.09 6.97
C GLN A 75 -5.97 11.40 6.78
N LEU A 76 -5.22 11.50 7.88
CA LEU A 76 -3.79 11.76 7.91
C LEU A 76 -3.04 10.58 8.50
N HIS A 77 -2.05 10.07 7.77
CA HIS A 77 -1.12 9.05 8.25
C HIS A 77 0.24 9.71 8.52
N PHE A 78 0.68 9.67 9.75
CA PHE A 78 1.95 10.26 10.17
C PHE A 78 3.07 9.22 10.14
N PRO A 79 4.30 9.63 9.76
CA PRO A 79 5.47 8.76 9.77
C PRO A 79 6.06 8.59 11.18
N CYS A 80 5.20 8.45 12.20
CA CYS A 80 5.59 8.34 13.59
C CYS A 80 5.39 6.91 14.10
N THR A 81 6.24 6.52 15.04
CA THR A 81 6.18 5.22 15.72
C THR A 81 5.56 5.33 17.11
N ALA A 82 5.48 6.54 17.66
CA ALA A 82 4.90 6.79 18.97
C ALA A 82 4.08 8.09 19.00
N GLU A 83 2.98 8.08 19.76
CA GLU A 83 2.11 9.25 19.95
C GLU A 83 2.84 10.51 20.45
N ARG A 84 3.89 10.34 21.26
CA ARG A 84 4.71 11.44 21.77
C ARG A 84 5.47 12.23 20.70
N GLU A 85 5.62 11.66 19.49
CA GLU A 85 6.30 12.29 18.35
C GLU A 85 5.36 13.23 17.57
N LEU A 86 4.04 13.05 17.71
CA LEU A 86 3.03 13.86 17.01
C LEU A 86 3.15 15.37 17.27
N PRO A 87 3.40 15.84 18.50
CA PRO A 87 3.49 17.29 18.76
C PRO A 87 4.58 18.00 17.94
N ALA A 88 5.64 17.31 17.56
CA ALA A 88 6.69 17.85 16.69
C ALA A 88 6.24 18.03 15.24
N LEU A 89 5.24 17.25 14.81
CA LEU A 89 4.74 17.24 13.41
C LEU A 89 3.47 18.04 13.23
N LEU A 90 2.70 18.28 14.31
CA LEU A 90 1.40 18.91 14.25
C LEU A 90 1.41 20.24 15.00
N PRO A 91 0.81 21.30 14.44
CA PRO A 91 0.51 22.50 15.21
C PRO A 91 -0.32 22.14 16.44
N ALA A 92 0.04 22.70 17.60
CA ALA A 92 -0.60 22.37 18.88
C ALA A 92 -2.13 22.53 18.89
N CYS A 93 -2.68 23.43 18.06
CA CYS A 93 -4.12 23.62 17.92
C CYS A 93 -4.86 22.46 17.26
N TRP A 94 -4.17 21.52 16.63
CA TRP A 94 -4.78 20.37 15.97
C TRP A 94 -4.94 19.16 16.88
N LEU A 95 -4.02 18.94 17.82
CA LEU A 95 -4.00 17.76 18.68
C LEU A 95 -5.35 17.49 19.40
N PRO A 96 -6.03 18.49 19.98
CA PRO A 96 -7.32 18.27 20.66
C PRO A 96 -8.48 17.95 19.71
N LYS A 97 -8.34 18.27 18.42
CA LYS A 97 -9.41 18.17 17.42
C LYS A 97 -9.37 16.88 16.61
N LEU A 98 -8.33 16.07 16.82
CA LEU A 98 -8.12 14.85 16.05
C LEU A 98 -8.55 13.62 16.86
N PRO A 99 -9.76 13.10 16.63
CA PRO A 99 -10.14 11.83 17.24
C PRO A 99 -9.22 10.72 16.75
N ASN A 100 -8.83 9.81 17.63
CA ASN A 100 -8.17 8.57 17.23
C ASN A 100 -9.16 7.64 16.51
N SER A 101 -8.66 6.59 15.86
CA SER A 101 -9.47 5.65 15.06
C SER A 101 -10.58 4.95 15.84
N GLN A 102 -10.46 4.84 17.16
CA GLN A 102 -11.47 4.23 18.03
C GLN A 102 -12.77 5.02 18.12
N ALA A 103 -12.81 6.25 17.61
CA ALA A 103 -14.02 7.09 17.59
C ALA A 103 -15.09 6.61 16.59
N GLY A 104 -15.05 5.37 16.14
CA GLY A 104 -16.11 4.75 15.32
C GLY A 104 -16.14 5.23 13.87
N ILE A 105 -14.98 5.53 13.28
CA ILE A 105 -14.87 5.83 11.86
C ILE A 105 -15.04 4.52 11.10
N ALA A 106 -16.12 4.42 10.33
CA ALA A 106 -16.50 3.21 9.59
C ALA A 106 -15.57 2.91 8.40
N PHE A 107 -14.66 3.81 8.08
CA PHE A 107 -13.82 3.72 6.89
C PHE A 107 -12.40 4.22 7.17
N THR A 108 -11.44 3.39 6.81
CA THR A 108 -10.04 3.73 6.69
C THR A 108 -9.63 3.49 5.25
N PHE A 109 -9.18 4.51 4.54
CA PHE A 109 -8.60 4.32 3.22
C PHE A 109 -7.21 3.72 3.38
N GLY A 110 -7.08 2.53 2.81
CA GLY A 110 -5.95 1.70 3.19
C GLY A 110 -6.12 1.22 4.65
N ARG A 111 -5.75 0.00 4.97
CA ARG A 111 -5.57 -0.35 6.37
C ARG A 111 -4.48 0.55 6.91
N SER A 112 -4.78 1.33 7.93
CA SER A 112 -3.72 1.88 8.74
C SER A 112 -2.97 0.69 9.31
N HIS A 113 -1.77 0.47 8.81
CA HIS A 113 -0.91 -0.52 9.39
C HIS A 113 -0.59 -0.06 10.81
N SER A 114 -0.97 -0.85 11.79
CA SER A 114 -0.58 -0.59 13.18
C SER A 114 0.89 -0.92 13.43
N GLU A 115 1.55 -1.50 12.43
CA GLU A 115 2.94 -1.93 12.52
C GLU A 115 3.57 -2.09 11.14
N MET A 116 4.90 -2.07 11.10
CA MET A 116 5.74 -2.42 9.97
C MET A 116 6.65 -3.58 10.38
N LEU A 117 6.75 -4.60 9.53
CA LEU A 117 7.66 -5.73 9.75
C LEU A 117 8.97 -5.45 9.02
N TRP A 118 9.95 -4.95 9.75
CA TRP A 118 11.22 -4.47 9.23
C TRP A 118 12.35 -5.49 9.36
N ILE A 119 13.09 -5.71 8.29
CA ILE A 119 14.33 -6.49 8.28
C ILE A 119 15.46 -5.55 7.94
N GLU A 120 16.22 -5.15 8.95
CA GLU A 120 17.40 -4.31 8.79
C GLU A 120 18.58 -5.09 8.21
N PHE A 121 19.37 -4.43 7.35
CA PHE A 121 20.57 -4.98 6.74
C PHE A 121 21.83 -4.35 7.35
N PRO A 122 22.71 -5.15 7.96
CA PRO A 122 24.04 -4.66 8.37
C PRO A 122 24.81 -4.12 7.16
N GLN A 123 25.20 -2.85 7.21
CA GLN A 123 25.84 -2.16 6.08
C GLN A 123 27.34 -2.43 5.98
N GLU A 124 28.01 -2.68 7.09
CA GLU A 124 29.47 -2.80 7.21
C GLU A 124 30.01 -4.21 6.84
N MET A 125 29.14 -5.18 6.63
CA MET A 125 29.53 -6.55 6.30
C MET A 125 29.77 -6.71 4.80
N ASP A 126 30.77 -7.52 4.43
CA ASP A 126 30.87 -8.03 3.07
C ASP A 126 29.68 -8.93 2.74
N TYR A 127 29.55 -9.31 1.47
CA TYR A 127 28.39 -10.11 1.03
C TYR A 127 28.30 -11.46 1.74
N ASN A 128 29.43 -12.16 1.92
CA ASN A 128 29.42 -13.49 2.53
C ASN A 128 29.08 -13.42 4.03
N GLY A 129 29.64 -12.48 4.74
CA GLY A 129 29.32 -12.22 6.15
C GLY A 129 27.86 -11.82 6.34
N TRP A 130 27.34 -10.93 5.49
CA TRP A 130 25.95 -10.53 5.48
C TRP A 130 25.02 -11.73 5.20
N ARG A 131 25.32 -12.52 4.16
CA ARG A 131 24.52 -13.71 3.81
C ARG A 131 24.44 -14.70 4.96
N GLU A 132 25.55 -14.98 5.60
CA GLU A 132 25.60 -15.90 6.73
C GLU A 132 24.86 -15.32 7.95
N HIS A 133 25.04 -14.02 8.24
CA HIS A 133 24.35 -13.32 9.30
C HIS A 133 22.82 -13.40 9.11
N MET A 134 22.33 -13.03 7.92
CA MET A 134 20.89 -13.06 7.63
C MET A 134 20.32 -14.47 7.71
N LEU A 135 20.99 -15.46 7.14
CA LEU A 135 20.54 -16.85 7.24
C LEU A 135 20.54 -17.38 8.68
N ARG A 136 21.48 -16.95 9.55
CA ARG A 136 21.46 -17.31 10.99
C ARG A 136 20.29 -16.68 11.72
N ARG A 137 19.93 -15.44 11.35
CA ARG A 137 18.79 -14.70 11.92
C ARG A 137 17.45 -15.38 11.63
N PHE A 138 17.29 -16.01 10.46
CA PHE A 138 16.01 -16.64 10.09
C PHE A 138 15.73 -17.91 10.90
N GLY A 139 14.46 -18.22 11.09
CA GLY A 139 14.03 -19.48 11.70
C GLY A 139 14.57 -20.69 10.94
N ARG A 140 14.86 -21.78 11.68
CA ARG A 140 15.42 -23.02 11.11
C ARG A 140 14.65 -23.54 9.88
N TYR A 141 13.32 -23.42 9.93
CA TYR A 141 12.44 -23.84 8.84
C TYR A 141 12.70 -23.01 7.57
N HIS A 142 12.75 -21.69 7.67
CA HIS A 142 12.97 -20.79 6.52
C HIS A 142 14.35 -20.98 5.91
N ARG A 143 15.40 -21.09 6.71
CA ARG A 143 16.75 -21.44 6.23
C ARG A 143 16.78 -22.74 5.43
N LYS A 144 16.11 -23.78 5.94
CA LYS A 144 16.03 -25.07 5.24
C LYS A 144 15.30 -24.92 3.91
N LYS A 145 14.20 -24.13 3.86
CA LYS A 145 13.42 -23.94 2.64
C LYS A 145 14.18 -23.18 1.55
N ILE A 146 14.93 -22.15 1.92
CA ILE A 146 15.81 -21.40 1.01
C ILE A 146 16.87 -22.35 0.42
N LYS A 147 17.61 -23.09 1.25
CA LYS A 147 18.63 -24.02 0.79
C LYS A 147 18.07 -25.15 -0.08
N LEU A 148 16.86 -25.61 0.18
CA LEU A 148 16.20 -26.62 -0.64
C LEU A 148 15.85 -26.06 -2.02
N ALA A 149 15.34 -24.84 -2.10
CA ALA A 149 15.01 -24.19 -3.37
C ALA A 149 16.28 -23.98 -4.24
N GLU A 150 17.37 -23.50 -3.63
CA GLU A 150 18.67 -23.38 -4.31
C GLU A 150 19.14 -24.74 -4.88
N ARG A 151 19.10 -25.80 -4.05
CA ARG A 151 19.51 -27.16 -4.46
C ARG A 151 18.62 -27.75 -5.55
N ASP A 152 17.32 -27.46 -5.49
CA ASP A 152 16.32 -28.04 -6.39
C ASP A 152 16.29 -27.35 -7.77
N GLY A 153 17.22 -26.41 -8.01
CA GLY A 153 17.41 -25.76 -9.31
C GLY A 153 16.37 -24.68 -9.62
N LEU A 154 15.80 -24.07 -8.59
CA LEU A 154 14.94 -22.92 -8.79
C LEU A 154 15.77 -21.69 -9.17
N GLU A 155 15.41 -21.07 -10.27
CA GLU A 155 16.05 -19.84 -10.76
C GLU A 155 15.23 -18.61 -10.41
N VAL A 156 15.91 -17.47 -10.17
CA VAL A 156 15.25 -16.17 -10.03
C VAL A 156 15.90 -15.18 -10.98
N PHE A 157 15.08 -14.47 -11.73
CA PHE A 157 15.52 -13.39 -12.61
C PHE A 157 14.67 -12.14 -12.40
N GLU A 158 15.20 -11.00 -12.84
CA GLU A 158 14.52 -9.71 -12.81
C GLU A 158 13.79 -9.48 -14.13
N ALA A 159 12.46 -9.32 -14.07
CA ALA A 159 11.65 -9.00 -15.24
C ALA A 159 11.80 -7.52 -15.57
N SER A 160 12.19 -7.22 -16.82
CA SER A 160 12.47 -5.85 -17.31
C SER A 160 11.62 -5.45 -18.52
N THR A 161 11.12 -6.41 -19.30
CA THR A 161 10.29 -6.13 -20.47
C THR A 161 8.80 -6.17 -20.11
N GLU A 162 7.96 -5.45 -20.86
CA GLU A 162 6.52 -5.48 -20.68
C GLU A 162 5.96 -6.91 -20.71
N ALA A 163 6.45 -7.74 -21.64
CA ALA A 163 6.02 -9.13 -21.76
C ALA A 163 6.32 -9.93 -20.50
N GLN A 164 7.54 -9.78 -19.95
CA GLN A 164 7.96 -10.44 -18.71
C GLN A 164 7.17 -9.93 -17.50
N LEU A 165 6.95 -8.60 -17.39
CA LEU A 165 6.16 -8.02 -16.32
C LEU A 165 4.70 -8.48 -16.36
N ARG A 166 4.10 -8.57 -17.55
CA ARG A 166 2.76 -9.09 -17.73
C ARG A 166 2.67 -10.56 -17.34
N GLN A 167 3.64 -11.37 -17.74
CA GLN A 167 3.71 -12.78 -17.38
C GLN A 167 3.89 -12.96 -15.86
N ALA A 168 4.78 -12.19 -15.23
CA ALA A 168 4.96 -12.22 -13.78
C ALA A 168 3.68 -11.82 -13.04
N HIS A 169 2.99 -10.78 -13.53
CA HIS A 169 1.72 -10.36 -12.93
C HIS A 169 0.62 -11.43 -13.09
N SER A 170 0.59 -12.16 -14.21
CA SER A 170 -0.38 -13.25 -14.39
C SER A 170 -0.20 -14.38 -13.38
N VAL A 171 1.05 -14.65 -12.93
CA VAL A 171 1.34 -15.59 -11.84
C VAL A 171 0.71 -15.09 -10.52
N ILE A 172 0.80 -13.78 -10.25
CA ILE A 172 0.18 -13.18 -9.06
C ILE A 172 -1.36 -13.25 -9.14
N GLU A 173 -1.95 -12.93 -10.30
CA GLU A 173 -3.40 -13.03 -10.53
C GLU A 173 -3.89 -14.46 -10.33
N GLU A 174 -3.20 -15.44 -10.88
CA GLU A 174 -3.57 -16.85 -10.75
C GLU A 174 -3.45 -17.36 -9.31
N ASN A 175 -2.36 -16.97 -8.60
CA ASN A 175 -2.25 -17.28 -7.18
C ASN A 175 -3.42 -16.66 -6.38
N ALA A 176 -3.77 -15.41 -6.65
CA ALA A 176 -4.88 -14.74 -6.00
C ALA A 176 -6.20 -15.46 -6.24
N ARG A 177 -6.46 -15.87 -7.49
CA ARG A 177 -7.65 -16.66 -7.86
C ARG A 177 -7.72 -17.98 -7.09
N ILE A 178 -6.61 -18.70 -6.99
CA ILE A 178 -6.52 -19.99 -6.27
C ILE A 178 -6.73 -19.79 -4.76
N GLN A 179 -6.20 -18.71 -4.18
CA GLN A 179 -6.29 -18.42 -2.76
C GLN A 179 -7.58 -17.70 -2.35
N GLY A 180 -8.43 -17.29 -3.33
CA GLY A 180 -9.71 -16.65 -3.09
C GLY A 180 -9.63 -15.17 -2.67
N TYR A 181 -8.56 -14.47 -3.06
CA TYR A 181 -8.46 -13.01 -2.87
C TYR A 181 -8.34 -12.28 -4.20
N SER A 182 -8.56 -10.98 -4.20
CA SER A 182 -8.50 -10.15 -5.40
C SER A 182 -7.21 -9.35 -5.46
N VAL A 183 -6.61 -9.29 -6.66
CA VAL A 183 -5.54 -8.34 -7.00
C VAL A 183 -6.01 -7.45 -8.14
N GLN A 184 -5.36 -6.33 -8.33
CA GLN A 184 -5.63 -5.44 -9.46
C GLN A 184 -5.27 -6.13 -10.77
N SER A 185 -6.15 -6.03 -11.76
CA SER A 185 -5.90 -6.61 -13.09
C SER A 185 -4.73 -5.91 -13.79
N TRP A 186 -4.07 -6.62 -14.70
CA TRP A 186 -3.03 -6.03 -15.55
C TRP A 186 -3.49 -4.76 -16.23
N LYS A 187 -4.74 -4.72 -16.72
CA LYS A 187 -5.34 -3.53 -17.34
C LYS A 187 -5.32 -2.31 -16.41
N ALA A 188 -5.48 -2.53 -15.11
CA ALA A 188 -5.54 -1.46 -14.12
C ALA A 188 -4.16 -0.97 -13.68
N ILE A 189 -3.18 -1.87 -13.50
CA ILE A 189 -1.89 -1.48 -12.90
C ILE A 189 -0.68 -1.69 -13.81
N GLY A 190 -0.82 -2.40 -14.94
CA GLY A 190 0.32 -2.75 -15.80
C GLY A 190 1.16 -1.54 -16.22
N GLY A 191 0.51 -0.43 -16.62
CA GLY A 191 1.24 0.80 -16.94
C GLY A 191 2.06 1.35 -15.76
N THR A 192 1.53 1.24 -14.52
CA THR A 192 2.28 1.64 -13.31
C THR A 192 3.46 0.71 -13.05
N LEU A 193 3.28 -0.60 -13.19
CA LEU A 193 4.35 -1.58 -13.00
C LEU A 193 5.49 -1.36 -14.00
N ILE A 194 5.13 -1.18 -15.28
CA ILE A 194 6.10 -0.89 -16.35
C ILE A 194 6.90 0.37 -16.03
N GLU A 195 6.21 1.45 -15.71
CA GLU A 195 6.87 2.74 -15.46
C GLU A 195 7.76 2.71 -14.21
N GLN A 196 7.30 2.10 -13.11
CA GLN A 196 8.10 2.01 -11.90
C GLN A 196 9.33 1.12 -12.07
N VAL A 197 9.23 0.02 -12.81
CA VAL A 197 10.41 -0.82 -13.13
C VAL A 197 11.35 -0.07 -14.07
N ARG A 198 10.83 0.57 -15.13
CA ARG A 198 11.62 1.35 -16.08
C ARG A 198 12.41 2.49 -15.42
N THR A 199 11.83 3.13 -14.41
CA THR A 199 12.44 4.25 -13.67
C THR A 199 13.27 3.81 -12.46
N GLY A 200 13.42 2.51 -12.22
CA GLY A 200 14.15 1.99 -11.07
C GLY A 200 13.46 2.22 -9.71
N GLN A 201 12.16 2.54 -9.72
CA GLN A 201 11.36 2.73 -8.51
C GLN A 201 10.78 1.41 -7.98
N ALA A 202 10.85 0.34 -8.77
CA ALA A 202 10.40 -0.98 -8.36
C ALA A 202 11.20 -2.08 -9.06
N ILE A 203 11.09 -3.28 -8.51
CA ILE A 203 11.72 -4.49 -9.04
C ILE A 203 10.68 -5.59 -9.07
N MET A 204 10.62 -6.33 -10.19
CA MET A 204 9.83 -7.54 -10.33
C MET A 204 10.75 -8.74 -10.45
N LEU A 205 10.80 -9.57 -9.41
CA LEU A 205 11.53 -10.84 -9.40
C LEU A 205 10.60 -11.98 -9.79
N VAL A 206 11.10 -12.89 -10.60
CA VAL A 206 10.34 -14.06 -11.09
C VAL A 206 11.10 -15.33 -10.76
N ALA A 207 10.43 -16.25 -10.08
CA ALA A 207 10.95 -17.59 -9.85
C ALA A 207 10.54 -18.52 -11.00
N ARG A 208 11.53 -19.17 -11.59
CA ARG A 208 11.37 -20.08 -12.74
C ARG A 208 11.90 -21.46 -12.41
N TYR A 209 11.15 -22.47 -12.82
CA TYR A 209 11.53 -23.86 -12.72
C TYR A 209 11.18 -24.60 -14.02
N GLU A 210 12.14 -25.31 -14.61
CA GLU A 210 11.96 -26.04 -15.87
C GLU A 210 11.31 -25.20 -16.99
N GLY A 211 11.72 -23.93 -17.09
CA GLY A 211 11.22 -22.98 -18.07
C GLY A 211 9.86 -22.36 -17.75
N GLN A 212 9.20 -22.73 -16.66
CA GLN A 212 7.91 -22.19 -16.24
C GLN A 212 8.06 -21.16 -15.11
N ASP A 213 7.37 -20.04 -15.23
CA ASP A 213 7.28 -19.02 -14.17
C ASP A 213 6.28 -19.49 -13.11
N ILE A 214 6.78 -19.80 -11.92
CA ILE A 214 6.01 -20.38 -10.82
C ILE A 214 5.83 -19.43 -9.63
N GLY A 215 6.46 -18.27 -9.67
CA GLY A 215 6.34 -17.27 -8.63
C GLY A 215 6.76 -15.89 -9.10
N ALA A 216 6.18 -14.87 -8.52
CA ALA A 216 6.55 -13.48 -8.76
C ALA A 216 6.51 -12.67 -7.47
N HIS A 217 7.41 -11.69 -7.36
CA HIS A 217 7.58 -10.80 -6.23
C HIS A 217 7.84 -9.39 -6.74
N TYR A 218 6.94 -8.48 -6.44
CA TYR A 218 7.05 -7.07 -6.78
C TYR A 218 7.39 -6.25 -5.54
N GLY A 219 8.52 -5.58 -5.60
CA GLY A 219 9.02 -4.71 -4.54
C GLY A 219 9.17 -3.28 -5.01
N VAL A 220 8.71 -2.33 -4.20
CA VAL A 220 8.82 -0.89 -4.44
C VAL A 220 9.99 -0.33 -3.67
N LEU A 221 10.76 0.55 -4.31
CA LEU A 221 11.94 1.20 -3.77
C LEU A 221 11.60 2.63 -3.40
N ALA A 222 11.84 3.02 -2.15
CA ALA A 222 11.65 4.38 -1.67
C ALA A 222 12.76 4.76 -0.68
N GLY A 223 13.58 5.74 -1.05
CA GLY A 223 14.77 6.08 -0.29
C GLY A 223 15.69 4.86 -0.15
N LYS A 224 16.03 4.49 1.08
CA LYS A 224 16.83 3.29 1.38
C LYS A 224 16.00 2.06 1.79
N ARG A 225 14.74 2.01 1.40
CA ARG A 225 13.80 0.94 1.76
C ARG A 225 13.37 0.14 0.54
N TYR A 226 13.38 -1.17 0.67
CA TYR A 226 12.68 -2.09 -0.22
C TYR A 226 11.37 -2.51 0.44
N THR A 227 10.23 -2.25 -0.18
CA THR A 227 8.92 -2.64 0.35
C THR A 227 8.32 -3.75 -0.49
N TYR A 228 8.01 -4.89 0.12
CA TYR A 228 7.24 -5.96 -0.51
C TYR A 228 5.81 -5.50 -0.78
N ALA A 229 5.45 -5.30 -2.04
CA ALA A 229 4.16 -4.75 -2.42
C ALA A 229 3.17 -5.82 -2.91
N LEU A 230 3.59 -6.69 -3.81
CA LEU A 230 2.76 -7.75 -4.37
C LEU A 230 3.60 -9.03 -4.56
N GLY A 231 2.94 -10.19 -4.48
CA GLY A 231 3.60 -11.42 -4.84
C GLY A 231 2.67 -12.62 -4.77
N GLY A 232 3.07 -13.68 -5.42
CA GLY A 232 2.32 -14.92 -5.43
C GLY A 232 3.18 -16.07 -5.95
N THR A 233 2.82 -17.29 -5.57
CA THR A 233 3.48 -18.51 -6.05
C THR A 233 2.44 -19.55 -6.42
N LEU A 234 2.63 -20.20 -7.54
CA LEU A 234 1.79 -21.30 -7.97
C LEU A 234 2.21 -22.59 -7.25
N ARG A 235 1.26 -23.44 -7.00
CA ARG A 235 1.53 -24.79 -6.51
C ARG A 235 1.97 -25.64 -7.68
N THR A 236 3.09 -26.33 -7.51
CA THR A 236 3.59 -27.37 -8.40
C THR A 236 3.43 -28.72 -7.71
N ASP A 237 3.52 -29.82 -8.45
CA ASP A 237 3.42 -31.18 -7.92
C ASP A 237 4.42 -31.41 -6.78
N ARG A 238 5.59 -30.82 -6.89
CA ARG A 238 6.61 -30.77 -5.85
C ARG A 238 6.67 -29.38 -5.24
N ASN A 239 6.68 -29.27 -3.90
CA ASN A 239 6.85 -27.99 -3.23
C ASN A 239 8.28 -27.46 -3.38
N LEU A 240 8.49 -26.54 -4.31
CA LEU A 240 9.78 -25.93 -4.64
C LEU A 240 10.18 -24.78 -3.71
N ASN A 241 9.32 -24.40 -2.77
CA ASN A 241 9.57 -23.32 -1.81
C ASN A 241 9.82 -21.95 -2.46
N ALA A 242 9.21 -21.68 -3.62
CA ALA A 242 9.42 -20.47 -4.43
C ALA A 242 9.23 -19.16 -3.63
N GLY A 243 8.25 -19.09 -2.75
CA GLY A 243 8.02 -17.90 -1.92
C GLY A 243 9.18 -17.58 -0.97
N HIS A 244 9.80 -18.61 -0.35
CA HIS A 244 10.99 -18.42 0.48
C HIS A 244 12.20 -17.96 -0.33
N PHE A 245 12.35 -18.51 -1.53
CA PHE A 245 13.45 -18.19 -2.39
C PHE A 245 13.34 -16.80 -3.02
N LEU A 246 12.13 -16.41 -3.45
CA LEU A 246 11.85 -15.05 -3.93
C LEU A 246 12.10 -13.99 -2.85
N GLN A 247 11.65 -14.27 -1.61
CA GLN A 247 11.89 -13.34 -0.51
C GLN A 247 13.39 -13.21 -0.21
N TRP A 248 14.13 -14.32 -0.29
CA TRP A 248 15.58 -14.31 -0.16
C TRP A 248 16.26 -13.57 -1.32
N ALA A 249 15.83 -13.77 -2.55
CA ALA A 249 16.32 -13.05 -3.72
C ALA A 249 16.05 -11.53 -3.61
N ALA A 250 14.87 -11.14 -3.11
CA ALA A 250 14.55 -9.73 -2.84
C ALA A 250 15.49 -9.09 -1.81
N MET A 251 15.86 -9.83 -0.76
CA MET A 251 16.84 -9.35 0.23
C MET A 251 18.24 -9.20 -0.37
N ASN A 252 18.69 -10.16 -1.20
CA ASN A 252 19.95 -10.06 -1.91
C ASN A 252 19.96 -8.83 -2.84
N LYS A 253 18.89 -8.64 -3.61
CA LYS A 253 18.76 -7.50 -4.51
C LYS A 253 18.75 -6.18 -3.76
N ALA A 254 18.03 -6.08 -2.65
CA ALA A 254 18.02 -4.91 -1.79
C ALA A 254 19.42 -4.60 -1.23
N ARG A 255 20.19 -5.63 -0.88
CA ARG A 255 21.60 -5.50 -0.44
C ARG A 255 22.51 -5.01 -1.55
N GLU A 256 22.37 -5.55 -2.78
CA GLU A 256 23.12 -5.11 -3.97
C GLU A 256 22.90 -3.62 -4.25
N LEU A 257 21.69 -3.13 -4.02
CA LEU A 257 21.31 -1.72 -4.15
C LEU A 257 21.68 -0.86 -2.96
N ALA A 258 22.44 -1.37 -1.99
CA ALA A 258 22.84 -0.68 -0.76
C ALA A 258 21.65 -0.07 0.02
N LEU A 259 20.50 -0.76 0.01
CA LEU A 259 19.33 -0.37 0.78
C LEU A 259 19.53 -0.73 2.26
N ALA A 260 18.89 0.03 3.14
CA ALA A 260 19.00 -0.16 4.60
C ALA A 260 18.26 -1.41 5.09
N GLY A 261 17.26 -1.87 4.35
CA GLY A 261 16.50 -3.04 4.75
C GLY A 261 15.27 -3.29 3.90
N LEU A 262 14.50 -4.29 4.33
CA LEU A 262 13.31 -4.75 3.66
C LEU A 262 12.09 -4.65 4.59
N ASP A 263 11.05 -4.01 4.10
CA ASP A 263 9.74 -3.90 4.72
C ASP A 263 8.83 -5.00 4.18
N LEU A 264 8.45 -5.94 5.05
CA LEU A 264 7.49 -7.00 4.74
C LEU A 264 6.04 -6.55 4.88
N THR A 265 5.84 -5.23 5.08
CA THR A 265 4.53 -4.63 5.41
C THR A 265 4.02 -5.11 6.78
N ASN A 266 2.73 -5.33 6.94
CA ASN A 266 2.12 -5.71 8.21
C ASN A 266 1.79 -7.21 8.29
N ARG A 267 1.38 -7.64 9.46
CA ARG A 267 0.70 -8.93 9.64
C ARG A 267 -0.67 -8.90 8.97
N THR A 268 -1.06 -10.03 8.37
CA THR A 268 -2.33 -10.19 7.66
C THR A 268 -3.08 -11.44 8.18
N ASN A 269 -3.37 -12.40 7.31
CA ASN A 269 -3.92 -13.66 7.75
C ASN A 269 -2.84 -14.54 8.45
N PRO A 270 -3.22 -15.55 9.25
CA PRO A 270 -2.27 -16.37 10.00
C PRO A 270 -1.18 -17.03 9.15
N GLY A 271 -1.52 -17.51 7.96
CA GLY A 271 -0.56 -18.17 7.06
C GLY A 271 0.53 -17.23 6.57
N ILE A 272 0.14 -16.05 6.06
CA ILE A 272 1.07 -15.03 5.60
C ILE A 272 1.87 -14.46 6.78
N THR A 273 1.22 -14.24 7.92
CA THR A 273 1.89 -13.78 9.14
C THR A 273 2.99 -14.75 9.57
N ASN A 274 2.69 -16.05 9.67
CA ASN A 274 3.67 -17.06 10.03
C ASN A 274 4.84 -17.12 9.03
N PHE A 275 4.55 -16.97 7.74
CA PHE A 275 5.57 -16.87 6.70
C PHE A 275 6.48 -15.66 6.92
N LYS A 276 5.93 -14.46 7.11
CA LYS A 276 6.70 -13.24 7.34
C LYS A 276 7.53 -13.33 8.63
N MET A 277 6.92 -13.76 9.73
CA MET A 277 7.57 -13.87 11.04
C MET A 277 8.72 -14.88 11.07
N GLY A 278 8.73 -15.86 10.17
CA GLY A 278 9.84 -16.81 10.05
C GLY A 278 11.16 -16.19 9.55
N PHE A 279 11.12 -14.99 8.99
CA PHE A 279 12.30 -14.19 8.66
C PHE A 279 12.78 -13.34 9.84
N HIS A 280 12.12 -13.42 11.00
CA HIS A 280 12.41 -12.69 12.22
C HIS A 280 12.52 -11.17 12.01
N PRO A 281 11.52 -10.53 11.40
CA PRO A 281 11.50 -9.08 11.29
C PRO A 281 11.36 -8.43 12.67
N GLU A 282 11.82 -7.21 12.77
CA GLU A 282 11.44 -6.30 13.85
C GLU A 282 10.02 -5.79 13.62
N CYS A 283 9.19 -5.82 14.66
CA CYS A 283 7.84 -5.25 14.61
C CYS A 283 7.90 -3.80 15.06
N ILE A 284 7.95 -2.86 14.11
CA ILE A 284 7.97 -1.43 14.40
C ILE A 284 6.52 -0.95 14.51
N PRO A 285 6.06 -0.48 15.67
CA PRO A 285 4.72 0.05 15.82
C PRO A 285 4.56 1.32 14.98
N LEU A 286 3.39 1.52 14.43
CA LEU A 286 3.00 2.76 13.74
C LEU A 286 1.77 3.32 14.44
N ILE A 287 1.70 4.63 14.54
CA ILE A 287 0.54 5.28 15.15
C ILE A 287 -0.68 5.20 14.22
N GLU A 288 -1.84 5.20 14.85
CA GLU A 288 -3.10 5.22 14.11
C GLU A 288 -3.29 6.53 13.34
N PRO A 289 -3.94 6.48 12.16
CA PRO A 289 -4.24 7.69 11.41
C PRO A 289 -5.13 8.64 12.21
N ARG A 290 -4.97 9.93 11.95
CA ARG A 290 -5.80 10.98 12.51
C ARG A 290 -6.83 11.47 11.49
N TYR A 291 -7.96 11.95 11.98
CA TYR A 291 -9.09 12.33 11.16
C TYR A 291 -9.52 13.75 11.46
N ILE A 292 -9.77 14.51 10.40
CA ILE A 292 -10.37 15.84 10.50
C ILE A 292 -11.73 15.80 9.80
N VAL A 293 -12.77 16.05 10.57
CA VAL A 293 -14.14 16.14 10.06
C VAL A 293 -14.43 17.61 9.75
N PHE A 294 -14.59 17.94 8.46
CA PHE A 294 -14.95 19.31 8.03
C PHE A 294 -16.46 19.57 8.04
N SER A 295 -17.28 18.50 8.03
CA SER A 295 -18.75 18.61 8.05
C SER A 295 -19.36 17.47 8.85
N ASP A 296 -19.79 17.77 10.09
CA ASP A 296 -20.41 16.80 10.98
C ASP A 296 -21.70 16.20 10.44
N SER A 297 -22.51 16.99 9.73
CA SER A 297 -23.77 16.51 9.15
C SER A 297 -23.51 15.47 8.06
N ARG A 298 -22.58 15.75 7.11
CA ARG A 298 -22.17 14.80 6.07
C ARG A 298 -21.50 13.57 6.66
N TYR A 299 -20.68 13.75 7.69
CA TYR A 299 -20.01 12.64 8.38
C TYR A 299 -21.00 11.72 9.10
N ARG A 300 -22.00 12.27 9.82
CA ARG A 300 -23.06 11.48 10.45
C ARG A 300 -23.87 10.71 9.42
N LEU A 301 -24.29 11.38 8.34
CA LEU A 301 -25.00 10.71 7.25
C LEU A 301 -24.16 9.57 6.64
N TYR A 302 -22.89 9.83 6.36
CA TYR A 302 -21.96 8.83 5.85
C TYR A 302 -21.85 7.61 6.78
N ARG A 303 -21.70 7.81 8.09
CA ARG A 303 -21.61 6.72 9.08
C ARG A 303 -22.83 5.80 9.10
N HIS A 304 -24.02 6.34 8.85
CA HIS A 304 -25.24 5.55 8.82
C HIS A 304 -25.47 4.86 7.46
N VAL A 305 -25.23 5.57 6.39
CA VAL A 305 -25.51 5.10 5.02
C VAL A 305 -24.47 4.13 4.51
N TYR A 306 -23.20 4.38 4.77
CA TYR A 306 -22.10 3.57 4.25
C TYR A 306 -22.14 2.08 4.68
N PRO A 307 -22.33 1.71 5.96
CA PRO A 307 -22.43 0.30 6.36
C PRO A 307 -23.62 -0.41 5.73
N TRP A 308 -24.72 0.30 5.55
CA TRP A 308 -25.90 -0.22 4.88
C TRP A 308 -25.61 -0.48 3.38
N LEU A 309 -25.05 0.48 2.67
CA LEU A 309 -24.64 0.34 1.27
C LEU A 309 -23.67 -0.82 1.08
N ARG A 310 -22.64 -0.91 1.92
CA ARG A 310 -21.65 -1.99 1.83
C ARG A 310 -22.28 -3.40 1.94
N ARG A 311 -23.28 -3.55 2.76
CA ARG A 311 -24.00 -4.84 2.89
C ARG A 311 -24.86 -5.18 1.68
N HIS A 312 -25.34 -4.17 0.97
CA HIS A 312 -26.33 -4.32 -0.10
C HIS A 312 -25.77 -4.02 -1.49
N VAL A 313 -24.46 -3.73 -1.63
CA VAL A 313 -23.80 -3.47 -2.93
C VAL A 313 -24.12 -4.53 -3.99
N PRO A 314 -24.11 -5.84 -3.72
CA PRO A 314 -24.45 -6.84 -4.74
C PRO A 314 -25.89 -6.69 -5.25
N LEU A 315 -26.84 -6.45 -4.36
CA LEU A 315 -28.26 -6.25 -4.69
C LEU A 315 -28.48 -4.94 -5.45
N VAL A 316 -27.84 -3.87 -4.97
CA VAL A 316 -27.96 -2.54 -5.57
C VAL A 316 -27.32 -2.51 -6.97
N SER A 317 -26.18 -3.15 -7.17
CA SER A 317 -25.54 -3.25 -8.48
C SER A 317 -26.34 -4.13 -9.47
N ALA A 318 -27.06 -5.12 -8.97
CA ALA A 318 -27.98 -5.94 -9.78
C ALA A 318 -29.22 -5.14 -10.20
N LEU A 319 -29.82 -4.37 -9.27
CA LEU A 319 -30.96 -3.50 -9.54
C LEU A 319 -30.62 -2.38 -10.53
N LEU A 320 -29.44 -1.78 -10.42
CA LEU A 320 -28.99 -0.74 -11.36
C LEU A 320 -28.73 -1.29 -12.76
N ARG A 321 -28.20 -2.50 -12.89
CA ARG A 321 -28.02 -3.15 -14.18
C ARG A 321 -29.37 -3.48 -14.85
N SER A 322 -30.39 -3.83 -14.08
CA SER A 322 -31.75 -4.05 -14.58
C SER A 322 -32.48 -2.75 -14.91
N ALA A 323 -32.19 -1.65 -14.22
CA ALA A 323 -32.80 -0.34 -14.43
C ALA A 323 -32.20 0.43 -15.62
N HIS A 324 -30.98 0.11 -16.07
CA HIS A 324 -30.36 0.75 -17.26
C HIS A 324 -31.12 0.50 -18.56
N GLY A 325 -32.09 -0.47 -18.56
CA GLY A 325 -32.99 -0.70 -19.66
C GLY A 325 -34.24 0.19 -19.68
N THR A 326 -34.53 1.00 -18.64
CA THR A 326 -35.87 1.64 -18.50
C THR A 326 -35.87 3.09 -17.97
N PHE A 327 -34.74 3.75 -17.72
CA PHE A 327 -34.77 5.10 -17.12
C PHE A 327 -34.07 6.19 -17.96
N ASN A 328 -34.90 7.00 -18.62
CA ASN A 328 -34.58 8.32 -19.12
C ASN A 328 -35.17 9.34 -18.10
N GLY A 329 -34.41 9.78 -17.13
CA GLY A 329 -34.84 10.91 -16.29
C GLY A 329 -34.37 10.88 -14.82
N SER A 330 -33.36 11.57 -14.57
CA SER A 330 -32.76 12.28 -13.44
C SER A 330 -31.32 11.84 -13.15
N THR A 331 -30.42 12.45 -13.86
CA THR A 331 -28.97 12.28 -13.77
C THR A 331 -28.40 12.55 -12.36
N VAL A 332 -29.00 13.44 -11.58
CA VAL A 332 -28.46 13.87 -10.28
C VAL A 332 -28.58 12.80 -9.17
N ALA A 333 -29.71 12.09 -9.11
CA ALA A 333 -29.89 11.02 -8.13
C ALA A 333 -29.06 9.79 -8.48
N LEU A 334 -28.88 9.52 -9.77
CA LEU A 334 -28.04 8.44 -10.29
C LEU A 334 -26.57 8.74 -10.05
N ASP A 335 -26.10 9.96 -10.26
CA ASP A 335 -24.71 10.38 -10.01
C ASP A 335 -24.37 10.36 -8.52
N CYS A 336 -25.29 10.77 -7.64
CA CYS A 336 -25.12 10.62 -6.18
C CYS A 336 -25.05 9.15 -5.77
N PHE A 337 -25.88 8.30 -6.38
CA PHE A 337 -25.94 6.88 -6.09
C PHE A 337 -24.76 6.12 -6.70
N LEU A 338 -24.37 6.42 -7.95
CA LEU A 338 -23.19 5.87 -8.61
C LEU A 338 -21.89 6.33 -7.92
N GLY A 339 -21.83 7.55 -7.41
CA GLY A 339 -20.73 8.02 -6.60
C GLY A 339 -20.61 7.28 -5.26
N LEU A 340 -21.73 6.96 -4.63
CA LEU A 340 -21.79 6.11 -3.42
C LEU A 340 -21.46 4.65 -3.71
N VAL A 341 -21.93 4.11 -4.83
CA VAL A 341 -21.61 2.73 -5.28
C VAL A 341 -20.17 2.65 -5.80
N GLY A 342 -19.68 3.67 -6.49
CA GLY A 342 -18.28 3.80 -6.88
C GLY A 342 -17.35 3.87 -5.67
N LEU A 343 -17.74 4.58 -4.63
CA LEU A 343 -17.09 4.55 -3.31
C LEU A 343 -17.06 3.11 -2.74
N CYS A 344 -18.18 2.42 -2.75
CA CYS A 344 -18.25 1.03 -2.26
C CYS A 344 -17.44 0.05 -3.13
N GLY A 345 -17.46 0.20 -4.44
CA GLY A 345 -16.69 -0.64 -5.37
C GLY A 345 -15.17 -0.39 -5.26
N ALA A 346 -14.77 0.87 -5.23
CA ALA A 346 -13.38 1.28 -5.03
C ALA A 346 -12.85 0.85 -3.65
N LEU A 347 -13.72 0.86 -2.63
CA LEU A 347 -13.38 0.48 -1.27
C LEU A 347 -13.28 -1.04 -1.07
N ASN A 348 -14.12 -1.83 -1.74
CA ASN A 348 -13.94 -3.28 -1.75
C ASN A 348 -12.62 -3.68 -2.41
N LEU A 349 -12.25 -3.02 -3.50
CA LEU A 349 -10.94 -3.22 -4.13
C LEU A 349 -9.79 -2.80 -3.22
N SER A 350 -9.89 -1.68 -2.50
CA SER A 350 -8.83 -1.21 -1.60
C SER A 350 -8.71 -2.01 -0.30
N THR A 351 -9.79 -2.59 0.22
CA THR A 351 -9.72 -3.48 1.41
C THR A 351 -9.16 -4.85 1.08
N GLU A 352 -9.30 -5.33 -0.16
CA GLU A 352 -8.73 -6.60 -0.59
C GLU A 352 -7.28 -6.49 -1.10
N ILE A 353 -6.89 -5.34 -1.68
CA ILE A 353 -5.55 -5.08 -2.21
C ILE A 353 -4.48 -4.97 -1.11
N LEU A 354 -4.86 -4.60 0.10
CA LEU A 354 -3.95 -4.48 1.25
C LEU A 354 -3.97 -5.72 2.16
N LEU A 355 -4.71 -6.77 1.77
CA LEU A 355 -4.84 -8.02 2.53
C LEU A 355 -3.95 -9.16 2.02
N SER A 356 -3.18 -8.92 0.96
CA SER A 356 -2.24 -9.89 0.40
C SER A 356 -0.79 -9.56 0.76
#